data_f1f7e0e5a849fb765c54d0f70e9a84e1
#
_entry.id   f1f7e0e5a849fb765c54d0f70e9a84e1
#
_cell.length_a   1.000
_cell.length_b   1.000
_cell.length_c   1.000
_cell.angle_alpha   90.00
_cell.angle_beta   90.00
_cell.angle_gamma   90.00
#
_symmetry.space_group_name_H-M   'P 1'
#
loop_
_entity.id
_entity.type
_entity.pdbx_description
1 polymer ?
#
loop_
_entity_poly.entity_id
_entity_poly.type
_entity_poly.pdbx_seq_one_letter_code
_entity_poly.pdbx_strand_id
1 'polypeptide(L)'
;MESRTFGKTGLRVPVIGMGTWQSYDVRDPGEVQPVTDAILAHGATFVDTSPMYGSAERVLAKTLGEHRRDVTVATKVWAGSAREGREQIRRALEWYGGVIDLYQIHNLEAWETHLPYLEELKAQGKVRAIGITHWSASHFARMATIIEAGRIEAIQIPYNPREREVEAELLPLAERRGLGVVLMRPLEKGALTRTAPPARELGFLADYGIRTWAQALLNWGVSDPRVSVSIPATGDVKHAIDNCEVGNARRFDTAARDRVAALARRHTT
;
A
#
# COMPACT_ATOMS: atom_id res chain seq x y z
N MET A 1 10.82 0.28 13.36
CA MET A 1 10.03 -0.13 12.17
C MET A 1 10.74 -1.28 11.46
N GLU A 2 10.08 -2.46 11.35
CA GLU A 2 10.59 -3.58 10.54
C GLU A 2 10.65 -3.17 9.06
N SER A 3 11.68 -3.64 8.35
CA SER A 3 11.87 -3.35 6.92
C SER A 3 12.06 -4.65 6.13
N ARG A 4 11.48 -4.74 4.97
CA ARG A 4 11.51 -5.92 4.07
C ARG A 4 12.08 -5.57 2.71
N THR A 5 12.64 -6.57 2.05
CA THR A 5 12.99 -6.46 0.63
C THR A 5 11.69 -6.40 -0.19
N PHE A 6 11.61 -5.47 -1.13
CA PHE A 6 10.46 -5.30 -2.00
C PHE A 6 10.61 -6.14 -3.26
N GLY A 7 10.27 -7.40 -3.17
CA GLY A 7 10.48 -8.37 -4.25
C GLY A 7 11.94 -8.40 -4.74
N LYS A 8 12.13 -8.48 -6.05
CA LYS A 8 13.46 -8.46 -6.71
C LYS A 8 13.90 -7.07 -7.14
N THR A 9 13.24 -6.00 -6.69
CA THR A 9 13.52 -4.62 -7.14
C THR A 9 14.80 -4.03 -6.57
N GLY A 10 15.37 -4.63 -5.53
CA GLY A 10 16.47 -4.06 -4.73
C GLY A 10 16.03 -3.00 -3.72
N LEU A 11 14.77 -2.57 -3.74
CA LEU A 11 14.23 -1.64 -2.76
C LEU A 11 14.01 -2.33 -1.42
N ARG A 12 14.20 -1.59 -0.34
CA ARG A 12 13.78 -1.98 1.01
C ARG A 12 12.67 -1.04 1.48
N VAL A 13 11.60 -1.61 2.00
CA VAL A 13 10.41 -0.86 2.41
C VAL A 13 10.03 -1.19 3.86
N PRO A 14 9.49 -0.23 4.64
CA PRO A 14 8.92 -0.52 5.95
C PRO A 14 7.67 -1.39 5.78
N VAL A 15 7.37 -2.24 6.75
CA VAL A 15 6.16 -3.10 6.71
C VAL A 15 4.86 -2.30 6.82
N ILE A 16 4.92 -1.08 7.38
CA ILE A 16 3.82 -0.12 7.41
C ILE A 16 4.26 1.13 6.65
N GLY A 17 3.52 1.46 5.62
CA GLY A 17 3.59 2.71 4.88
C GLY A 17 2.33 3.53 5.07
N MET A 18 2.05 4.45 4.15
CA MET A 18 0.86 5.30 4.15
C MET A 18 0.22 5.35 2.76
N GLY A 19 -1.11 5.14 2.71
CA GLY A 19 -1.95 5.47 1.56
C GLY A 19 -2.53 6.87 1.69
N THR A 20 -2.84 7.51 0.56
CA THR A 20 -3.41 8.87 0.53
C THR A 20 -4.87 8.94 0.11
N TRP A 21 -5.48 7.80 -0.22
CA TRP A 21 -6.86 7.76 -0.69
C TRP A 21 -7.86 8.31 0.35
N GLN A 22 -8.70 9.25 -0.06
CA GLN A 22 -9.69 9.96 0.75
C GLN A 22 -9.13 10.81 1.92
N SER A 23 -7.81 10.88 2.10
CA SER A 23 -7.21 11.63 3.20
C SER A 23 -6.36 12.81 2.75
N TYR A 24 -5.81 12.79 1.54
CA TYR A 24 -4.94 13.85 1.00
C TYR A 24 -5.58 14.67 -0.13
N ASP A 25 -6.86 14.45 -0.43
CA ASP A 25 -7.60 15.33 -1.36
C ASP A 25 -8.07 16.59 -0.63
N VAL A 26 -7.13 17.43 -0.26
CA VAL A 26 -7.35 18.68 0.47
C VAL A 26 -6.87 19.89 -0.34
N ARG A 27 -7.41 21.07 -0.02
CA ARG A 27 -6.99 22.32 -0.69
C ARG A 27 -5.66 22.82 -0.18
N ASP A 28 -5.51 22.86 1.15
CA ASP A 28 -4.31 23.30 1.83
C ASP A 28 -3.48 22.08 2.29
N PRO A 29 -2.25 21.88 1.78
CA PRO A 29 -1.36 20.84 2.26
C PRO A 29 -1.07 20.91 3.77
N GLY A 30 -1.19 22.10 4.39
CA GLY A 30 -1.04 22.30 5.84
C GLY A 30 -2.00 21.46 6.68
N GLU A 31 -3.17 21.10 6.13
CA GLU A 31 -4.17 20.25 6.81
C GLU A 31 -3.63 18.84 7.10
N VAL A 32 -2.76 18.32 6.24
CA VAL A 32 -2.21 16.95 6.33
C VAL A 32 -0.70 16.92 6.57
N GLN A 33 -0.02 18.08 6.66
CA GLN A 33 1.40 18.16 7.01
C GLN A 33 1.72 17.43 8.32
N PRO A 34 0.95 17.60 9.42
CA PRO A 34 1.22 16.88 10.66
C PRO A 34 1.15 15.36 10.53
N VAL A 35 0.32 14.84 9.62
CA VAL A 35 0.25 13.40 9.32
C VAL A 35 1.51 12.94 8.61
N THR A 36 1.96 13.69 7.60
CA THR A 36 3.22 13.41 6.89
C THR A 36 4.41 13.40 7.86
N ASP A 37 4.52 14.42 8.71
CA ASP A 37 5.60 14.53 9.71
C ASP A 37 5.58 13.34 10.68
N ALA A 38 4.39 12.97 11.15
CA ALA A 38 4.22 11.84 12.08
C ALA A 38 4.68 10.51 11.46
N ILE A 39 4.28 10.19 10.23
CA ILE A 39 4.68 8.93 9.60
C ILE A 39 6.18 8.86 9.35
N LEU A 40 6.79 9.98 8.93
CA LEU A 40 8.23 10.06 8.70
C LEU A 40 9.01 9.89 10.01
N ALA A 41 8.60 10.57 11.07
CA ALA A 41 9.21 10.46 12.40
C ALA A 41 9.15 9.02 12.95
N HIS A 42 8.14 8.22 12.53
CA HIS A 42 7.98 6.82 12.96
C HIS A 42 8.54 5.81 11.93
N GLY A 43 9.20 6.27 10.88
CA GLY A 43 9.88 5.43 9.90
C GLY A 43 8.98 4.76 8.86
N ALA A 44 7.73 5.23 8.69
CA ALA A 44 6.83 4.78 7.62
C ALA A 44 7.17 5.49 6.30
N THR A 45 8.32 5.17 5.73
CA THR A 45 8.93 5.83 4.57
C THR A 45 8.47 5.26 3.21
N PHE A 46 7.37 4.53 3.16
CA PHE A 46 6.69 4.14 1.93
C PHE A 46 5.34 4.86 1.84
N VAL A 47 5.13 5.63 0.77
CA VAL A 47 3.89 6.39 0.56
C VAL A 47 3.26 6.05 -0.78
N ASP A 48 1.95 5.85 -0.80
CA ASP A 48 1.19 5.50 -1.99
C ASP A 48 0.12 6.54 -2.32
N THR A 49 0.08 6.96 -3.56
CA THR A 49 -0.88 7.95 -4.08
C THR A 49 -1.37 7.58 -5.48
N SER A 50 -2.20 8.43 -6.11
CA SER A 50 -2.71 8.23 -7.46
C SER A 50 -3.32 9.52 -8.03
N PRO A 51 -3.26 9.75 -9.35
CA PRO A 51 -4.00 10.82 -10.00
C PRO A 51 -5.53 10.69 -9.86
N MET A 52 -6.04 9.48 -9.61
CA MET A 52 -7.45 9.23 -9.32
C MET A 52 -7.91 9.81 -7.98
N TYR A 53 -6.98 10.18 -7.09
CA TYR A 53 -7.28 10.64 -5.72
C TYR A 53 -7.37 12.18 -5.62
N GLY A 54 -7.86 12.84 -6.66
CA GLY A 54 -8.02 14.30 -6.68
C GLY A 54 -6.67 15.03 -6.61
N SER A 55 -6.51 15.87 -5.61
CA SER A 55 -5.27 16.66 -5.39
C SER A 55 -4.16 15.91 -4.64
N ALA A 56 -4.39 14.66 -4.24
CA ALA A 56 -3.52 13.93 -3.31
C ALA A 56 -2.06 13.81 -3.76
N GLU A 57 -1.78 13.58 -5.05
CA GLU A 57 -0.39 13.52 -5.55
C GLU A 57 0.35 14.85 -5.33
N ARG A 58 -0.29 15.96 -5.71
CA ARG A 58 0.29 17.30 -5.54
C ARG A 58 0.45 17.66 -4.06
N VAL A 59 -0.53 17.32 -3.24
CA VAL A 59 -0.50 17.57 -1.79
C VAL A 59 0.62 16.76 -1.14
N LEU A 60 0.72 15.46 -1.44
CA LEU A 60 1.78 14.61 -0.91
C LEU A 60 3.18 15.12 -1.33
N ALA A 61 3.36 15.50 -2.58
CA ALA A 61 4.64 16.05 -3.03
C ALA A 61 5.05 17.31 -2.26
N LYS A 62 4.08 18.19 -1.95
CA LYS A 62 4.33 19.40 -1.15
C LYS A 62 4.66 19.08 0.30
N THR A 63 3.92 18.17 0.94
CA THR A 63 4.14 17.82 2.34
C THR A 63 5.44 17.02 2.56
N LEU A 64 5.88 16.24 1.58
CA LEU A 64 7.18 15.56 1.63
C LEU A 64 8.35 16.55 1.54
N GLY A 65 8.25 17.60 0.72
CA GLY A 65 9.29 18.59 0.57
C GLY A 65 10.68 17.96 0.37
N GLU A 66 11.64 18.36 1.20
CA GLU A 66 13.02 17.86 1.14
C GLU A 66 13.15 16.37 1.52
N HIS A 67 12.20 15.82 2.29
CA HIS A 67 12.16 14.40 2.67
C HIS A 67 11.83 13.47 1.50
N ARG A 68 11.46 14.01 0.31
CA ARG A 68 11.19 13.18 -0.86
C ARG A 68 12.27 12.13 -1.15
N ARG A 69 13.55 12.48 -0.93
CA ARG A 69 14.70 11.60 -1.19
C ARG A 69 14.83 10.43 -0.22
N ASP A 70 14.22 10.54 0.96
CA ASP A 70 14.29 9.55 2.04
C ASP A 70 13.09 8.59 2.02
N VAL A 71 12.17 8.78 1.06
CA VAL A 71 10.88 8.09 0.99
C VAL A 71 10.76 7.32 -0.32
N THR A 72 10.26 6.11 -0.25
CA THR A 72 9.80 5.34 -1.40
C THR A 72 8.42 5.84 -1.81
N VAL A 73 8.32 6.49 -2.97
CA VAL A 73 7.05 6.97 -3.51
C VAL A 73 6.49 5.98 -4.52
N ALA A 74 5.28 5.50 -4.24
CA ALA A 74 4.45 4.73 -5.15
C ALA A 74 3.33 5.63 -5.70
N THR A 75 3.21 5.73 -7.02
CA THR A 75 2.07 6.36 -7.68
C THR A 75 1.56 5.53 -8.85
N LYS A 76 0.59 6.06 -9.57
CA LYS A 76 -0.13 5.27 -10.59
C LYS A 76 -0.39 6.10 -11.84
N VAL A 77 -0.62 5.41 -12.97
CA VAL A 77 -1.28 5.98 -14.15
C VAL A 77 -2.72 5.47 -14.20
N TRP A 78 -3.66 6.39 -14.42
CA TRP A 78 -5.08 6.09 -14.56
C TRP A 78 -5.65 6.92 -15.69
N ALA A 79 -5.56 6.41 -16.91
CA ALA A 79 -5.93 7.09 -18.12
C ALA A 79 -6.32 6.10 -19.22
N GLY A 80 -7.38 6.38 -19.96
CA GLY A 80 -7.84 5.56 -21.09
C GLY A 80 -7.04 5.77 -22.37
N SER A 81 -6.13 6.75 -22.42
CA SER A 81 -5.34 7.07 -23.61
C SER A 81 -3.86 7.28 -23.33
N ALA A 82 -3.01 6.98 -24.32
CA ALA A 82 -1.57 7.20 -24.22
C ALA A 82 -1.21 8.67 -23.95
N ARG A 83 -1.91 9.62 -24.58
CA ARG A 83 -1.65 11.06 -24.41
C ARG A 83 -1.90 11.50 -22.96
N GLU A 84 -3.04 11.14 -22.42
CA GLU A 84 -3.41 11.48 -21.04
C GLU A 84 -2.49 10.78 -20.03
N GLY A 85 -2.19 9.50 -20.24
CA GLY A 85 -1.27 8.76 -19.37
C GLY A 85 0.12 9.37 -19.34
N ARG A 86 0.68 9.75 -20.49
CA ARG A 86 1.98 10.47 -20.56
C ARG A 86 1.95 11.79 -19.80
N GLU A 87 0.85 12.52 -19.88
CA GLU A 87 0.69 13.79 -19.16
C GLU A 87 0.61 13.59 -17.63
N GLN A 88 -0.13 12.57 -17.16
CA GLN A 88 -0.14 12.20 -15.73
C GLN A 88 1.26 11.84 -15.26
N ILE A 89 1.97 10.98 -16.01
CA ILE A 89 3.32 10.53 -15.67
C ILE A 89 4.32 11.71 -15.64
N ARG A 90 4.26 12.60 -16.61
CA ARG A 90 5.12 13.80 -16.67
C ARG A 90 4.92 14.66 -15.42
N ARG A 91 3.67 14.95 -15.04
CA ARG A 91 3.36 15.72 -13.82
C ARG A 91 3.87 15.05 -12.55
N ALA A 92 3.68 13.75 -12.41
CA ALA A 92 4.18 13.01 -11.25
C ALA A 92 5.71 13.09 -11.16
N LEU A 93 6.42 12.89 -12.28
CA LEU A 93 7.87 13.03 -12.33
C LEU A 93 8.32 14.45 -11.91
N GLU A 94 7.63 15.50 -12.38
CA GLU A 94 7.93 16.87 -11.98
C GLU A 94 7.74 17.10 -10.48
N TRP A 95 6.63 16.63 -9.92
CA TRP A 95 6.36 16.80 -8.49
C TRP A 95 7.33 16.04 -7.59
N TYR A 96 7.82 14.89 -8.03
CA TYR A 96 8.66 14.01 -7.21
C TYR A 96 10.15 14.03 -7.58
N GLY A 97 10.61 15.08 -8.27
CA GLY A 97 12.04 15.29 -8.52
C GLY A 97 12.64 14.41 -9.62
N GLY A 98 11.84 14.01 -10.59
CA GLY A 98 12.28 13.31 -11.81
C GLY A 98 12.38 11.79 -11.69
N VAL A 99 12.19 11.20 -10.50
CA VAL A 99 12.26 9.75 -10.29
C VAL A 99 11.08 9.29 -9.43
N ILE A 100 10.42 8.21 -9.85
CA ILE A 100 9.39 7.49 -9.09
C ILE A 100 9.91 6.10 -8.74
N ASP A 101 9.75 5.69 -7.48
CA ASP A 101 10.27 4.40 -7.00
C ASP A 101 9.40 3.23 -7.44
N LEU A 102 8.06 3.37 -7.38
CA LEU A 102 7.12 2.39 -7.90
C LEU A 102 6.03 3.10 -8.73
N TYR A 103 6.00 2.82 -10.03
CA TYR A 103 4.93 3.30 -10.90
C TYR A 103 3.97 2.17 -11.25
N GLN A 104 2.68 2.36 -10.96
CA GLN A 104 1.68 1.30 -11.11
C GLN A 104 0.64 1.66 -12.18
N ILE A 105 0.08 0.65 -12.86
CA ILE A 105 -1.08 0.82 -13.72
C ILE A 105 -2.34 0.60 -12.87
N HIS A 106 -3.11 1.66 -12.66
CA HIS A 106 -4.24 1.68 -11.74
C HIS A 106 -5.44 0.94 -12.33
N ASN A 107 -5.95 -0.05 -11.60
CA ASN A 107 -7.12 -0.86 -11.99
C ASN A 107 -6.97 -1.52 -13.38
N LEU A 108 -5.75 -1.79 -13.82
CA LEU A 108 -5.42 -2.33 -15.14
C LEU A 108 -5.92 -1.46 -16.31
N GLU A 109 -6.22 -0.17 -16.06
CA GLU A 109 -6.72 0.75 -17.07
C GLU A 109 -5.73 0.90 -18.22
N ALA A 110 -6.13 0.54 -19.43
CA ALA A 110 -5.33 0.59 -20.66
C ALA A 110 -3.88 0.07 -20.46
N TRP A 111 -3.70 -1.02 -19.72
CA TRP A 111 -2.38 -1.50 -19.29
C TRP A 111 -1.43 -1.79 -20.46
N GLU A 112 -1.94 -2.36 -21.56
CA GLU A 112 -1.15 -2.60 -22.79
C GLU A 112 -0.59 -1.31 -23.40
N THR A 113 -1.32 -0.19 -23.23
CA THR A 113 -0.93 1.14 -23.71
C THR A 113 0.14 1.78 -22.84
N HIS A 114 0.03 1.61 -21.51
CA HIS A 114 0.90 2.32 -20.58
C HIS A 114 2.18 1.56 -20.25
N LEU A 115 2.16 0.23 -20.23
CA LEU A 115 3.29 -0.60 -19.85
C LEU A 115 4.55 -0.33 -20.70
N PRO A 116 4.50 -0.26 -22.05
CA PRO A 116 5.70 0.01 -22.85
C PRO A 116 6.35 1.35 -22.52
N TYR A 117 5.56 2.37 -22.23
CA TYR A 117 6.10 3.68 -21.85
C TYR A 117 6.72 3.68 -20.45
N LEU A 118 6.16 2.94 -19.49
CA LEU A 118 6.76 2.77 -18.17
C LEU A 118 8.08 1.99 -18.26
N GLU A 119 8.18 0.99 -19.15
CA GLU A 119 9.42 0.25 -19.42
C GLU A 119 10.51 1.17 -20.02
N GLU A 120 10.12 2.06 -20.95
CA GLU A 120 11.04 3.08 -21.48
C GLU A 120 11.55 4.00 -20.37
N LEU A 121 10.68 4.51 -19.51
CA LEU A 121 11.06 5.36 -18.38
C LEU A 121 11.93 4.61 -17.34
N LYS A 122 11.69 3.33 -17.16
CA LYS A 122 12.52 2.49 -16.31
C LYS A 122 13.92 2.31 -16.91
N ALA A 123 14.03 2.07 -18.21
CA ALA A 123 15.33 2.01 -18.90
C ALA A 123 16.11 3.33 -18.80
N GLN A 124 15.39 4.48 -18.71
CA GLN A 124 15.97 5.81 -18.49
C GLN A 124 16.29 6.10 -17.00
N GLY A 125 16.02 5.21 -16.07
CA GLY A 125 16.19 5.39 -14.63
C GLY A 125 15.18 6.34 -13.96
N LYS A 126 14.11 6.73 -14.65
CA LYS A 126 13.04 7.61 -14.13
C LYS A 126 11.98 6.85 -13.33
N VAL A 127 11.86 5.55 -13.54
CA VAL A 127 11.00 4.63 -12.79
C VAL A 127 11.87 3.49 -12.30
N ARG A 128 11.84 3.17 -11.00
CA ARG A 128 12.67 2.09 -10.43
C ARG A 128 11.99 0.73 -10.53
N ALA A 129 10.68 0.68 -10.29
CA ALA A 129 9.88 -0.54 -10.39
C ALA A 129 8.52 -0.25 -11.03
N ILE A 130 8.01 -1.21 -11.80
CA ILE A 130 6.68 -1.15 -12.43
C ILE A 130 5.75 -2.12 -11.72
N GLY A 131 4.52 -1.67 -11.44
CA GLY A 131 3.50 -2.50 -10.82
C GLY A 131 2.14 -2.41 -11.49
N ILE A 132 1.25 -3.28 -11.05
CA ILE A 132 -0.19 -3.23 -11.38
C ILE A 132 -1.01 -3.28 -10.10
N THR A 133 -2.22 -2.74 -10.16
CA THR A 133 -3.16 -2.81 -9.03
C THR A 133 -4.58 -3.05 -9.51
N HIS A 134 -5.32 -3.84 -8.75
CA HIS A 134 -6.78 -3.90 -8.87
C HIS A 134 -7.41 -4.27 -7.52
N TRP A 135 -8.54 -3.60 -7.21
CA TRP A 135 -9.22 -3.78 -5.92
C TRP A 135 -10.25 -4.92 -5.91
N SER A 136 -10.69 -5.40 -7.06
CA SER A 136 -11.78 -6.38 -7.18
C SER A 136 -11.26 -7.77 -7.54
N ALA A 137 -11.72 -8.78 -6.82
CA ALA A 137 -11.39 -10.18 -7.07
C ALA A 137 -11.78 -10.65 -8.48
N SER A 138 -12.78 -10.04 -9.11
CA SER A 138 -13.18 -10.35 -10.49
C SER A 138 -12.08 -10.11 -11.54
N HIS A 139 -11.02 -9.38 -11.18
CA HIS A 139 -9.89 -9.07 -12.05
C HIS A 139 -8.61 -9.86 -11.71
N PHE A 140 -8.64 -10.71 -10.68
CA PHE A 140 -7.44 -11.42 -10.22
C PHE A 140 -6.89 -12.39 -11.28
N ALA A 141 -7.75 -13.08 -12.02
CA ALA A 141 -7.31 -13.92 -13.14
C ALA A 141 -6.57 -13.12 -14.23
N ARG A 142 -7.05 -11.87 -14.53
CA ARG A 142 -6.35 -10.98 -15.46
C ARG A 142 -5.02 -10.50 -14.88
N MET A 143 -4.98 -10.16 -13.59
CA MET A 143 -3.72 -9.83 -12.91
C MET A 143 -2.73 -10.99 -13.00
N ALA A 144 -3.16 -12.24 -12.74
CA ALA A 144 -2.32 -13.42 -12.83
C ALA A 144 -1.71 -13.57 -14.23
N THR A 145 -2.50 -13.38 -15.29
CA THR A 145 -2.00 -13.39 -16.68
C THR A 145 -0.90 -12.35 -16.91
N ILE A 146 -1.06 -11.13 -16.40
CA ILE A 146 -0.06 -10.06 -16.53
C ILE A 146 1.21 -10.38 -15.73
N ILE A 147 1.06 -10.94 -14.53
CA ILE A 147 2.19 -11.39 -13.70
C ILE A 147 2.99 -12.48 -14.41
N GLU A 148 2.30 -13.47 -15.03
CA GLU A 148 2.94 -14.56 -15.76
C GLU A 148 3.75 -14.06 -16.97
N ALA A 149 3.36 -12.94 -17.59
CA ALA A 149 4.13 -12.30 -18.67
C ALA A 149 5.50 -11.76 -18.20
N GLY A 150 5.73 -11.60 -16.90
CA GLY A 150 7.04 -11.31 -16.32
C GLY A 150 7.57 -9.89 -16.55
N ARG A 151 6.68 -8.93 -16.86
CA ARG A 151 7.03 -7.54 -17.22
C ARG A 151 6.83 -6.54 -16.08
N ILE A 152 6.45 -7.00 -14.89
CA ILE A 152 6.21 -6.17 -13.71
C ILE A 152 6.97 -6.70 -12.50
N GLU A 153 7.25 -5.84 -11.54
CA GLU A 153 7.97 -6.17 -10.30
C GLU A 153 7.13 -6.04 -9.04
N ALA A 154 5.91 -5.50 -9.12
CA ALA A 154 5.06 -5.32 -7.95
C ALA A 154 3.57 -5.48 -8.27
N ILE A 155 2.81 -5.87 -7.25
CA ILE A 155 1.35 -5.85 -7.26
C ILE A 155 0.83 -5.11 -6.05
N GLN A 156 -0.31 -4.41 -6.21
CA GLN A 156 -1.06 -3.83 -5.11
C GLN A 156 -2.46 -4.42 -5.09
N ILE A 157 -2.80 -5.09 -3.99
CA ILE A 157 -3.99 -5.92 -3.85
C ILE A 157 -4.69 -5.68 -2.50
N PRO A 158 -6.04 -5.81 -2.42
CA PRO A 158 -6.73 -5.83 -1.15
C PRO A 158 -6.40 -7.10 -0.38
N TYR A 159 -6.13 -6.96 0.91
CA TYR A 159 -5.91 -8.10 1.77
C TYR A 159 -6.21 -7.75 3.23
N ASN A 160 -7.19 -8.41 3.81
CA ASN A 160 -7.58 -8.26 5.20
C ASN A 160 -8.33 -9.55 5.65
N PRO A 161 -8.69 -9.69 6.93
CA PRO A 161 -9.34 -10.91 7.43
C PRO A 161 -10.65 -11.32 6.72
N ARG A 162 -11.29 -10.42 5.96
CA ARG A 162 -12.52 -10.69 5.20
C ARG A 162 -12.31 -10.84 3.70
N GLU A 163 -11.31 -10.13 3.14
CA GLU A 163 -10.94 -10.18 1.73
C GLU A 163 -9.64 -11.00 1.59
N ARG A 164 -9.78 -12.32 1.40
CA ARG A 164 -8.66 -13.29 1.40
C ARG A 164 -8.48 -14.01 0.06
N GLU A 165 -9.21 -13.66 -0.96
CA GLU A 165 -9.20 -14.32 -2.28
C GLU A 165 -7.80 -14.34 -2.90
N VAL A 166 -6.96 -13.36 -2.59
CA VAL A 166 -5.57 -13.28 -3.06
C VAL A 166 -4.68 -14.42 -2.56
N GLU A 167 -5.06 -15.11 -1.47
CA GLU A 167 -4.30 -16.24 -0.93
C GLU A 167 -4.31 -17.46 -1.85
N ALA A 168 -5.36 -17.62 -2.66
CA ALA A 168 -5.52 -18.78 -3.54
C ALA A 168 -4.55 -18.74 -4.74
N GLU A 169 -4.29 -17.56 -5.30
CA GLU A 169 -3.55 -17.44 -6.55
C GLU A 169 -2.48 -16.33 -6.53
N LEU A 170 -2.88 -15.07 -6.24
CA LEU A 170 -1.98 -13.92 -6.44
C LEU A 170 -0.81 -13.89 -5.49
N LEU A 171 -0.99 -14.19 -4.21
CA LEU A 171 0.12 -14.22 -3.25
C LEU A 171 1.12 -15.35 -3.56
N PRO A 172 0.70 -16.61 -3.80
CA PRO A 172 1.62 -17.66 -4.24
C PRO A 172 2.34 -17.33 -5.55
N LEU A 173 1.64 -16.69 -6.49
CA LEU A 173 2.23 -16.30 -7.77
C LEU A 173 3.25 -15.17 -7.60
N ALA A 174 2.94 -14.16 -6.79
CA ALA A 174 3.86 -13.08 -6.46
C ALA A 174 5.15 -13.61 -5.81
N GLU A 175 5.02 -14.56 -4.88
CA GLU A 175 6.16 -15.22 -4.23
C GLU A 175 7.03 -15.95 -5.24
N ARG A 176 6.45 -16.83 -6.09
CA ARG A 176 7.19 -17.54 -7.14
C ARG A 176 7.90 -16.61 -8.12
N ARG A 177 7.28 -15.48 -8.47
CA ARG A 177 7.84 -14.49 -9.40
C ARG A 177 8.77 -13.49 -8.73
N GLY A 178 8.81 -13.46 -7.39
CA GLY A 178 9.63 -12.53 -6.60
C GLY A 178 9.14 -11.09 -6.71
N LEU A 179 7.84 -10.86 -6.70
CA LEU A 179 7.23 -9.53 -6.77
C LEU A 179 7.15 -8.87 -5.39
N GLY A 180 7.26 -7.54 -5.36
CA GLY A 180 6.85 -6.74 -4.21
C GLY A 180 5.32 -6.74 -4.07
N VAL A 181 4.82 -6.90 -2.85
CA VAL A 181 3.37 -6.91 -2.57
C VAL A 181 3.01 -5.73 -1.69
N VAL A 182 2.19 -4.82 -2.22
CA VAL A 182 1.58 -3.71 -1.48
C VAL A 182 0.18 -4.12 -1.07
N LEU A 183 -0.08 -4.16 0.23
CA LEU A 183 -1.37 -4.47 0.81
C LEU A 183 -2.21 -3.20 0.94
N MET A 184 -3.27 -3.06 0.13
CA MET A 184 -4.27 -2.01 0.27
C MET A 184 -5.51 -2.51 1.01
N ARG A 185 -6.34 -1.59 1.51
CA ARG A 185 -7.58 -1.86 2.27
C ARG A 185 -7.38 -2.75 3.50
N PRO A 186 -6.31 -2.60 4.28
CA PRO A 186 -6.07 -3.45 5.45
C PRO A 186 -7.21 -3.39 6.48
N LEU A 187 -7.95 -2.28 6.52
CA LEU A 187 -9.08 -2.02 7.42
C LEU A 187 -10.43 -2.01 6.68
N GLU A 188 -10.50 -2.53 5.44
CA GLU A 188 -11.72 -2.55 4.60
C GLU A 188 -12.41 -1.16 4.56
N LYS A 189 -11.64 -0.10 4.23
CA LYS A 189 -12.13 1.29 4.25
C LYS A 189 -12.73 1.73 5.59
N GLY A 190 -12.23 1.21 6.70
CA GLY A 190 -12.70 1.48 8.06
C GLY A 190 -13.87 0.57 8.52
N ALA A 191 -14.44 -0.27 7.66
CA ALA A 191 -15.54 -1.15 8.04
C ALA A 191 -15.13 -2.11 9.17
N LEU A 192 -13.94 -2.67 9.12
CA LEU A 192 -13.42 -3.60 10.14
C LEU A 192 -13.17 -2.95 11.51
N THR A 193 -13.10 -1.63 11.58
CA THR A 193 -12.83 -0.90 12.83
C THR A 193 -14.05 -0.24 13.45
N ARG A 194 -15.21 -0.26 12.77
CA ARG A 194 -16.46 0.34 13.30
C ARG A 194 -16.91 -0.32 14.59
N THR A 195 -16.73 -1.63 14.69
CA THR A 195 -17.08 -2.40 15.89
C THR A 195 -15.90 -3.26 16.29
N ALA A 196 -15.24 -2.90 17.38
CA ALA A 196 -14.18 -3.74 17.94
C ALA A 196 -14.76 -4.92 18.73
N PRO A 197 -14.11 -6.09 18.72
CA PRO A 197 -14.47 -7.18 19.63
C PRO A 197 -14.37 -6.74 21.09
N PRO A 198 -15.15 -7.38 22.02
CA PRO A 198 -15.08 -7.07 23.44
C PRO A 198 -13.65 -7.24 24.00
N ALA A 199 -13.25 -6.37 24.92
CA ALA A 199 -11.89 -6.35 25.49
C ALA A 199 -11.44 -7.72 26.05
N ARG A 200 -12.36 -8.51 26.65
CA ARG A 200 -12.07 -9.87 27.13
C ARG A 200 -11.60 -10.84 26.05
N GLU A 201 -11.92 -10.59 24.77
CA GLU A 201 -11.50 -11.42 23.64
C GLU A 201 -10.16 -10.97 23.06
N LEU A 202 -9.71 -9.76 23.40
CA LEU A 202 -8.51 -9.11 22.85
C LEU A 202 -7.26 -9.27 23.73
N GLY A 203 -7.37 -9.85 24.94
CA GLY A 203 -6.27 -9.93 25.90
C GLY A 203 -4.98 -10.55 25.34
N PHE A 204 -5.09 -11.52 24.40
CA PHE A 204 -3.93 -12.16 23.77
C PHE A 204 -3.07 -11.21 22.92
N LEU A 205 -3.61 -10.07 22.51
CA LEU A 205 -2.90 -9.09 21.67
C LEU A 205 -1.70 -8.48 22.38
N ALA A 206 -1.76 -8.41 23.71
CA ALA A 206 -0.66 -7.88 24.53
C ALA A 206 0.65 -8.67 24.36
N ASP A 207 0.58 -9.99 24.15
CA ASP A 207 1.75 -10.87 23.93
C ASP A 207 2.50 -10.52 22.64
N TYR A 208 1.84 -9.79 21.72
CA TYR A 208 2.39 -9.34 20.44
C TYR A 208 2.75 -7.85 20.45
N GLY A 209 2.53 -7.13 21.57
CA GLY A 209 2.73 -5.68 21.66
C GLY A 209 1.65 -4.89 20.92
N ILE A 210 0.48 -5.47 20.70
CA ILE A 210 -0.68 -4.86 20.03
C ILE A 210 -1.67 -4.35 21.07
N ARG A 211 -2.12 -3.11 20.94
CA ARG A 211 -2.97 -2.41 21.91
C ARG A 211 -4.37 -2.14 21.41
N THR A 212 -4.54 -2.00 20.10
CA THR A 212 -5.84 -1.65 19.49
C THR A 212 -6.29 -2.70 18.48
N TRP A 213 -7.60 -2.74 18.22
CA TRP A 213 -8.15 -3.63 17.20
C TRP A 213 -7.65 -3.26 15.79
N ALA A 214 -7.50 -1.97 15.50
CA ALA A 214 -6.92 -1.52 14.22
C ALA A 214 -5.48 -2.02 14.04
N GLN A 215 -4.65 -1.94 15.08
CA GLN A 215 -3.31 -2.52 15.07
C GLN A 215 -3.34 -4.04 14.84
N ALA A 216 -4.29 -4.77 15.44
CA ALA A 216 -4.43 -6.21 15.24
C ALA A 216 -4.73 -6.56 13.77
N LEU A 217 -5.61 -5.79 13.12
CA LEU A 217 -5.94 -5.98 11.70
C LEU A 217 -4.75 -5.68 10.79
N LEU A 218 -3.99 -4.62 11.07
CA LEU A 218 -2.77 -4.30 10.32
C LEU A 218 -1.69 -5.38 10.53
N ASN A 219 -1.45 -5.79 11.78
CA ASN A 219 -0.48 -6.85 12.08
C ASN A 219 -0.87 -8.18 11.44
N TRP A 220 -2.17 -8.49 11.37
CA TRP A 220 -2.68 -9.66 10.67
C TRP A 220 -2.20 -9.70 9.22
N GLY A 221 -2.34 -8.59 8.49
CA GLY A 221 -1.92 -8.50 7.08
C GLY A 221 -0.41 -8.63 6.91
N VAL A 222 0.37 -7.87 7.70
CA VAL A 222 1.84 -7.89 7.59
C VAL A 222 2.49 -9.10 8.26
N SER A 223 1.72 -9.94 8.97
CA SER A 223 2.20 -11.24 9.45
C SER A 223 2.24 -12.30 8.35
N ASP A 224 1.66 -12.05 7.17
CA ASP A 224 1.94 -12.85 6.00
C ASP A 224 3.31 -12.43 5.41
N PRO A 225 4.30 -13.34 5.34
CA PRO A 225 5.65 -12.98 4.90
C PRO A 225 5.72 -12.57 3.42
N ARG A 226 4.70 -12.89 2.62
CA ARG A 226 4.59 -12.50 1.21
C ARG A 226 4.19 -11.03 1.04
N VAL A 227 3.63 -10.40 2.07
CA VAL A 227 3.28 -8.96 2.07
C VAL A 227 4.55 -8.15 2.37
N SER A 228 4.90 -7.23 1.48
CA SER A 228 6.07 -6.35 1.68
C SER A 228 5.74 -5.14 2.54
N VAL A 229 4.60 -4.49 2.27
CA VAL A 229 4.16 -3.27 2.96
C VAL A 229 2.65 -3.17 2.98
N SER A 230 2.08 -2.70 4.10
CA SER A 230 0.65 -2.33 4.23
C SER A 230 0.52 -0.81 4.22
N ILE A 231 -0.49 -0.28 3.50
CA ILE A 231 -0.69 1.15 3.29
C ILE A 231 -2.03 1.66 3.84
N PRO A 232 -2.25 1.65 5.17
CA PRO A 232 -3.43 2.30 5.74
C PRO A 232 -3.43 3.79 5.40
N ALA A 233 -4.62 4.34 5.08
CA ALA A 233 -4.81 5.76 4.81
C ALA A 233 -5.53 6.42 5.99
N THR A 234 -5.08 7.62 6.39
CA THR A 234 -5.70 8.42 7.43
C THR A 234 -5.34 9.89 7.28
N GLY A 235 -6.25 10.79 7.67
CA GLY A 235 -5.99 12.22 7.88
C GLY A 235 -5.80 12.59 9.36
N ASP A 236 -5.80 11.62 10.26
CA ASP A 236 -5.66 11.83 11.71
C ASP A 236 -4.26 11.41 12.17
N VAL A 237 -3.56 12.33 12.85
CA VAL A 237 -2.18 12.13 13.34
C VAL A 237 -2.10 10.98 14.36
N LYS A 238 -3.10 10.85 15.25
CA LYS A 238 -3.09 9.76 16.26
C LYS A 238 -3.23 8.41 15.60
N HIS A 239 -4.12 8.29 14.62
CA HIS A 239 -4.25 7.08 13.83
C HIS A 239 -2.99 6.77 13.01
N ALA A 240 -2.31 7.80 12.48
CA ALA A 240 -1.06 7.61 11.75
C ALA A 240 0.03 7.03 12.66
N ILE A 241 0.20 7.56 13.86
CA ILE A 241 1.14 7.06 14.87
C ILE A 241 0.76 5.64 15.30
N ASP A 242 -0.52 5.40 15.63
CA ASP A 242 -1.02 4.09 16.05
C ASP A 242 -0.76 3.00 14.98
N ASN A 243 -0.97 3.34 13.70
CA ASN A 243 -0.66 2.46 12.58
C ASN A 243 0.84 2.16 12.48
N CYS A 244 1.70 3.17 12.64
CA CYS A 244 3.17 3.01 12.54
C CYS A 244 3.74 2.11 13.65
N GLU A 245 3.17 2.12 14.85
CA GLU A 245 3.62 1.29 15.96
C GLU A 245 3.55 -0.21 15.66
N VAL A 246 2.63 -0.64 14.78
CA VAL A 246 2.56 -2.02 14.30
C VAL A 246 3.87 -2.49 13.67
N GLY A 247 4.62 -1.58 13.09
CA GLY A 247 5.91 -1.89 12.47
C GLY A 247 6.97 -2.42 13.45
N ASN A 248 6.80 -2.21 14.75
CA ASN A 248 7.68 -2.70 15.82
C ASN A 248 7.08 -3.88 16.59
N ALA A 249 5.83 -4.25 16.35
CA ALA A 249 5.14 -5.32 17.03
C ALA A 249 5.65 -6.70 16.58
N ARG A 250 5.52 -7.69 17.46
CA ARG A 250 5.77 -9.09 17.09
C ARG A 250 4.73 -9.55 16.06
N ARG A 251 5.18 -10.27 15.03
CA ARG A 251 4.27 -10.84 14.02
C ARG A 251 3.43 -11.95 14.62
N PHE A 252 2.16 -12.01 14.22
CA PHE A 252 1.26 -13.09 14.61
C PHE A 252 1.74 -14.41 14.01
N ASP A 253 1.70 -15.47 14.82
CA ASP A 253 1.73 -16.83 14.33
C ASP A 253 0.39 -17.21 13.70
N THR A 254 0.31 -18.43 13.15
CA THR A 254 -0.90 -18.92 12.48
C THR A 254 -2.11 -18.92 13.42
N ALA A 255 -1.94 -19.35 14.67
CA ALA A 255 -3.05 -19.41 15.63
C ALA A 255 -3.62 -18.03 15.98
N ALA A 256 -2.74 -17.04 16.17
CA ALA A 256 -3.16 -15.65 16.41
C ALA A 256 -3.81 -15.03 15.17
N ARG A 257 -3.27 -15.26 13.96
CA ARG A 257 -3.90 -14.84 12.71
C ARG A 257 -5.32 -15.42 12.55
N ASP A 258 -5.48 -16.71 12.79
CA ASP A 258 -6.78 -17.37 12.68
C ASP A 258 -7.78 -16.82 13.71
N ARG A 259 -7.32 -16.53 14.94
CA ARG A 259 -8.12 -15.92 15.99
C ARG A 259 -8.57 -14.51 15.59
N VAL A 260 -7.70 -13.65 15.09
CA VAL A 260 -8.04 -12.31 14.59
C VAL A 260 -9.03 -12.41 13.43
N ALA A 261 -8.83 -13.31 12.48
CA ALA A 261 -9.75 -13.52 11.37
C ALA A 261 -11.14 -14.00 11.82
N ALA A 262 -11.22 -14.88 12.81
CA ALA A 262 -12.48 -15.32 13.39
C ALA A 262 -13.21 -14.18 14.11
N LEU A 263 -12.49 -13.36 14.86
CA LEU A 263 -13.03 -12.17 15.52
C LEU A 263 -13.57 -11.15 14.51
N ALA A 264 -12.81 -10.86 13.45
CA ALA A 264 -13.24 -9.95 12.40
C ALA A 264 -14.55 -10.41 11.73
N ARG A 265 -14.69 -11.70 11.42
CA ARG A 265 -15.93 -12.25 10.83
C ARG A 265 -17.13 -12.16 11.77
N ARG A 266 -16.93 -12.32 13.09
CA ARG A 266 -18.04 -12.30 14.08
C ARG A 266 -18.54 -10.91 14.41
N HIS A 267 -17.66 -9.92 14.42
CA HIS A 267 -17.95 -8.59 14.96
C HIS A 267 -18.09 -7.50 13.90
N THR A 268 -17.92 -7.84 12.62
CA THR A 268 -18.16 -6.87 11.52
C THR A 268 -19.44 -7.27 10.81
N THR A 269 -20.49 -6.50 11.00
CA THR A 269 -21.77 -6.60 10.28
C THR A 269 -21.75 -5.72 9.03
#